data_72ee3b01bd4b7e293311f1ced31c3b2f
#
_entry.id   72ee3b01bd4b7e293311f1ced31c3b2f
#
_cell.length_a   1.000
_cell.length_b   1.000
_cell.length_c   1.000
_cell.angle_alpha   90.00
_cell.angle_beta   90.00
_cell.angle_gamma   90.00
#
_symmetry.space_group_name_H-M   'P 1'
#
loop_
_entity.id
_entity.type
_entity.pdbx_description
1 polymer ?
#
loop_
_entity_poly.entity_id
_entity_poly.type
_entity_poly.pdbx_seq_one_letter_code
_entity_poly.pdbx_strand_id
1 'polypeptide(L)'
;MAAESEEKIKKLLTGIEGFDLVTNGGLPVGRSTLLSGTAGSAKTVLAMQFLVEGAMRGEHGVLVTFEESPADLRRNVLGFGWDVAKLEADKKFAFVDASPRPDEERLEAGAYDFGALVARIEAAIRKVSATRVALDSIGSIFTQFQDTAIVRRELHRISAALKQFGVTALITSERNEEYGAISRHGVEEFVADNVILLRNALEDEKRRRTIEVLKFRGTSHQKGEYPFSVNDKGVIVIPLSAIELKQRSGNVRVTSGSAELDAMCGGGFFRDSIILASGATGTGKTLMVTAFTAGGIAKGERCLTFCFEESRGQFFRNAGGWGFDFERLENEGHLKVVTDYPEIMPLEDHLIRMKQAILDFKPNRVAVDSLSALERVGTNRSFREFVIALTAFVKHHEMAGLFTSTTPTLFGGTSVTEAHISTICDSIILLRYVEIYGEMRRGLTVLKMRGSPHDKEIREFMIDGTGMHVGKAFRNVSGIISGSPVQLSVPPEEIERLRGMFAEQEE
;
A
#
# COMPACT_ATOMS: atom_id res chain seq x y z
N MET A 1 19.58 41.72 -21.05
CA MET A 1 19.13 40.36 -21.39
C MET A 1 18.17 39.94 -20.31
N ALA A 2 16.88 40.02 -20.57
CA ALA A 2 15.83 39.55 -19.64
C ALA A 2 15.88 38.02 -19.65
N ALA A 3 15.98 37.41 -18.47
CA ALA A 3 15.84 35.98 -18.30
C ALA A 3 14.39 35.62 -18.67
N GLU A 4 14.21 34.91 -19.79
CA GLU A 4 12.97 34.21 -20.07
C GLU A 4 12.69 33.30 -18.88
N SER A 5 11.65 33.59 -18.14
CA SER A 5 11.11 32.69 -17.11
C SER A 5 10.71 31.42 -17.84
N GLU A 6 11.45 30.33 -17.63
CA GLU A 6 11.05 28.99 -18.09
C GLU A 6 9.64 28.69 -17.54
N GLU A 7 8.66 28.81 -18.39
CA GLU A 7 7.27 28.54 -18.07
C GLU A 7 7.14 27.03 -17.80
N LYS A 8 7.11 26.65 -16.54
CA LYS A 8 6.96 25.25 -16.13
C LYS A 8 5.68 24.67 -16.74
N ILE A 9 5.78 23.51 -17.38
CA ILE A 9 4.64 22.81 -17.96
C ILE A 9 3.57 22.62 -16.90
N LYS A 10 2.38 23.20 -17.14
CA LYS A 10 1.22 23.07 -16.28
C LYS A 10 0.74 21.62 -16.27
N LYS A 11 0.45 21.07 -15.11
CA LYS A 11 -0.11 19.73 -14.94
C LYS A 11 -1.56 19.81 -14.45
N LEU A 12 -2.31 18.79 -14.80
CA LEU A 12 -3.70 18.58 -14.44
C LEU A 12 -3.76 17.35 -13.52
N LEU A 13 -4.30 17.51 -12.32
CA LEU A 13 -4.46 16.41 -11.38
C LEU A 13 -5.41 15.35 -11.96
N THR A 14 -5.01 14.09 -11.94
CA THR A 14 -5.85 13.01 -12.43
C THR A 14 -7.00 12.70 -11.50
N GLY A 15 -6.80 12.91 -10.20
CA GLY A 15 -7.72 12.52 -9.14
C GLY A 15 -7.59 11.07 -8.71
N ILE A 16 -6.71 10.32 -9.35
CA ILE A 16 -6.42 8.93 -9.01
C ILE A 16 -5.47 8.92 -7.82
N GLU A 17 -5.92 8.36 -6.70
CA GLU A 17 -5.16 8.31 -5.46
C GLU A 17 -3.77 7.69 -5.68
N GLY A 18 -2.73 8.37 -5.21
CA GLY A 18 -1.33 7.94 -5.35
C GLY A 18 -0.71 8.16 -6.72
N PHE A 19 -1.50 8.20 -7.80
CA PHE A 19 -0.96 8.37 -9.16
C PHE A 19 -0.41 9.78 -9.40
N ASP A 20 -1.07 10.80 -8.87
CA ASP A 20 -0.60 12.18 -8.98
C ASP A 20 0.75 12.39 -8.26
N LEU A 21 1.08 11.57 -7.25
CA LEU A 21 2.41 11.56 -6.63
C LEU A 21 3.47 10.98 -7.56
N VAL A 22 3.15 9.86 -8.24
CA VAL A 22 4.05 9.23 -9.23
C VAL A 22 4.36 10.17 -10.39
N THR A 23 3.36 10.94 -10.82
CA THR A 23 3.48 11.90 -11.93
C THR A 23 3.95 13.29 -11.50
N ASN A 24 4.28 13.49 -10.21
CA ASN A 24 4.66 14.79 -9.64
C ASN A 24 3.64 15.89 -9.96
N GLY A 25 2.35 15.60 -9.70
CA GLY A 25 1.25 16.57 -9.81
C GLY A 25 0.29 16.35 -10.99
N GLY A 26 0.23 15.15 -11.57
CA GLY A 26 -0.74 14.79 -12.60
C GLY A 26 -0.20 14.78 -14.02
N LEU A 27 -1.07 14.82 -15.02
CA LEU A 27 -0.72 14.77 -16.44
C LEU A 27 -0.47 16.18 -17.02
N PRO A 28 0.49 16.33 -17.96
CA PRO A 28 0.72 17.61 -18.64
C PRO A 28 -0.50 18.06 -19.43
N VAL A 29 -0.93 19.31 -19.21
CA VAL A 29 -2.11 19.91 -19.87
C VAL A 29 -1.90 19.98 -21.39
N GLY A 30 -2.96 19.67 -22.15
CA GLY A 30 -2.98 19.77 -23.61
C GLY A 30 -2.10 18.74 -24.32
N ARG A 31 -1.71 17.65 -23.62
CA ARG A 31 -0.88 16.58 -24.20
C ARG A 31 -1.62 15.24 -24.22
N SER A 32 -1.17 14.38 -25.13
CA SER A 32 -1.64 13.00 -25.22
C SER A 32 -0.79 12.05 -24.39
N THR A 33 -1.46 11.20 -23.61
CA THR A 33 -0.87 10.15 -22.81
C THR A 33 -1.36 8.80 -23.31
N LEU A 34 -0.44 7.93 -23.72
CA LEU A 34 -0.74 6.54 -24.05
C LEU A 34 -0.78 5.73 -22.75
N LEU A 35 -1.87 5.02 -22.53
CA LEU A 35 -2.06 4.06 -21.46
C LEU A 35 -2.06 2.65 -22.06
N SER A 36 -0.95 1.96 -21.98
CA SER A 36 -0.79 0.64 -22.58
C SER A 36 -0.83 -0.47 -21.53
N GLY A 37 -1.54 -1.56 -21.83
CA GLY A 37 -1.63 -2.70 -20.91
C GLY A 37 -2.33 -3.90 -21.52
N THR A 38 -2.12 -5.08 -20.92
CA THR A 38 -2.77 -6.33 -21.32
C THR A 38 -4.26 -6.34 -20.98
N ALA A 39 -4.97 -7.38 -21.38
CA ALA A 39 -6.36 -7.60 -20.95
C ALA A 39 -6.44 -7.70 -19.41
N GLY A 40 -7.45 -7.09 -18.80
CA GLY A 40 -7.65 -7.09 -17.35
C GLY A 40 -6.69 -6.19 -16.56
N SER A 41 -5.82 -5.38 -17.19
CA SER A 41 -4.93 -4.43 -16.54
C SER A 41 -5.61 -3.14 -16.08
N ALA A 42 -6.93 -3.03 -16.16
CA ALA A 42 -7.76 -1.90 -15.71
C ALA A 42 -7.63 -0.60 -16.54
N LYS A 43 -7.29 -0.66 -17.83
CA LYS A 43 -7.19 0.51 -18.72
C LYS A 43 -8.48 1.34 -18.74
N THR A 44 -9.62 0.69 -19.02
CA THR A 44 -10.94 1.31 -19.08
C THR A 44 -11.34 1.95 -17.75
N VAL A 45 -11.07 1.26 -16.62
CA VAL A 45 -11.39 1.79 -15.28
C VAL A 45 -10.58 3.06 -15.01
N LEU A 46 -9.28 3.05 -15.30
CA LEU A 46 -8.40 4.21 -15.10
C LEU A 46 -8.81 5.38 -16.01
N ALA A 47 -9.17 5.10 -17.27
CA ALA A 47 -9.64 6.10 -18.21
C ALA A 47 -10.98 6.74 -17.76
N MET A 48 -11.92 5.92 -17.31
CA MET A 48 -13.19 6.40 -16.75
C MET A 48 -12.98 7.21 -15.49
N GLN A 49 -12.16 6.74 -14.57
CA GLN A 49 -11.83 7.48 -13.32
C GLN A 49 -11.22 8.84 -13.62
N PHE A 50 -10.28 8.91 -14.55
CA PHE A 50 -9.68 10.18 -15.00
C PHE A 50 -10.74 11.19 -15.47
N LEU A 51 -11.75 10.74 -16.21
CA LEU A 51 -12.82 11.61 -16.70
C LEU A 51 -13.82 11.98 -15.60
N VAL A 52 -14.24 11.02 -14.78
CA VAL A 52 -15.23 11.23 -13.70
C VAL A 52 -14.66 12.16 -12.63
N GLU A 53 -13.43 11.92 -12.18
CA GLU A 53 -12.74 12.78 -11.20
C GLU A 53 -12.57 14.22 -11.73
N GLY A 54 -12.31 14.35 -13.02
CA GLY A 54 -12.28 15.65 -13.67
C GLY A 54 -13.63 16.33 -13.65
N ALA A 55 -14.68 15.64 -14.05
CA ALA A 55 -16.05 16.17 -14.08
C ALA A 55 -16.55 16.62 -12.70
N MET A 56 -16.16 15.89 -11.64
CA MET A 56 -16.46 16.28 -10.26
C MET A 56 -15.73 17.55 -9.81
N ARG A 57 -14.59 17.89 -10.44
CA ARG A 57 -13.79 19.09 -10.19
C ARG A 57 -14.11 20.25 -11.15
N GLY A 58 -15.13 20.08 -12.03
CA GLY A 58 -15.51 21.07 -13.03
C GLY A 58 -14.68 21.01 -14.32
N GLU A 59 -13.88 19.95 -14.52
CA GLU A 59 -13.12 19.68 -15.73
C GLU A 59 -13.86 18.60 -16.53
N HIS A 60 -14.72 19.04 -17.47
CA HIS A 60 -15.64 18.16 -18.16
C HIS A 60 -14.92 17.15 -19.08
N GLY A 61 -15.52 15.97 -19.27
CA GLY A 61 -14.91 14.85 -19.97
C GLY A 61 -15.68 14.32 -21.16
N VAL A 62 -14.94 13.77 -22.14
CA VAL A 62 -15.50 13.00 -23.26
C VAL A 62 -14.83 11.64 -23.30
N LEU A 63 -15.62 10.55 -23.33
CA LEU A 63 -15.14 9.21 -23.62
C LEU A 63 -15.50 8.83 -25.04
N VAL A 64 -14.51 8.44 -25.82
CA VAL A 64 -14.68 7.80 -27.13
C VAL A 64 -14.50 6.31 -26.93
N THR A 65 -15.55 5.53 -27.17
CA THR A 65 -15.52 4.08 -27.04
C THR A 65 -15.59 3.42 -28.41
N PHE A 66 -14.83 2.31 -28.56
CA PHE A 66 -14.72 1.56 -29.82
C PHE A 66 -15.16 0.11 -29.67
N GLU A 67 -15.30 -0.41 -28.47
CA GLU A 67 -15.61 -1.82 -28.18
C GLU A 67 -16.86 -1.97 -27.34
N GLU A 68 -16.93 -1.25 -26.23
CA GLU A 68 -18.06 -1.34 -25.30
C GLU A 68 -19.11 -0.27 -25.61
N SER A 69 -20.39 -0.65 -25.51
CA SER A 69 -21.46 0.33 -25.69
C SER A 69 -21.51 1.34 -24.52
N PRO A 70 -21.92 2.61 -24.75
CA PRO A 70 -22.15 3.56 -23.67
C PRO A 70 -23.09 3.05 -22.56
N ALA A 71 -24.06 2.19 -22.91
CA ALA A 71 -25.00 1.60 -21.97
C ALA A 71 -24.29 0.61 -20.99
N ASP A 72 -23.41 -0.22 -21.54
CA ASP A 72 -22.64 -1.17 -20.75
C ASP A 72 -21.63 -0.45 -19.87
N LEU A 73 -20.93 0.54 -20.40
CA LEU A 73 -19.98 1.35 -19.63
C LEU A 73 -20.64 2.05 -18.44
N ARG A 74 -21.83 2.67 -18.64
CA ARG A 74 -22.58 3.28 -17.52
C ARG A 74 -22.89 2.25 -16.43
N ARG A 75 -23.34 1.06 -16.83
CA ARG A 75 -23.67 -0.02 -15.88
C ARG A 75 -22.44 -0.53 -15.13
N ASN A 76 -21.34 -0.74 -15.85
CA ASN A 76 -20.10 -1.29 -15.29
C ASN A 76 -19.46 -0.35 -14.25
N VAL A 77 -19.56 0.97 -14.44
CA VAL A 77 -18.94 1.93 -13.52
C VAL A 77 -19.80 2.30 -12.31
N LEU A 78 -21.07 1.90 -12.28
CA LEU A 78 -21.92 2.08 -11.08
C LEU A 78 -21.36 1.35 -9.86
N GLY A 79 -20.66 0.23 -10.04
CA GLY A 79 -19.99 -0.50 -8.98
C GLY A 79 -18.89 0.31 -8.25
N PHE A 80 -18.38 1.36 -8.89
CA PHE A 80 -17.42 2.31 -8.30
C PHE A 80 -18.08 3.55 -7.69
N GLY A 81 -19.42 3.58 -7.64
CA GLY A 81 -20.17 4.76 -7.19
C GLY A 81 -20.20 5.93 -8.18
N TRP A 82 -19.83 5.70 -9.45
CA TRP A 82 -19.77 6.75 -10.47
C TRP A 82 -21.08 6.80 -11.26
N ASP A 83 -21.92 7.80 -10.94
CA ASP A 83 -23.17 8.07 -11.69
C ASP A 83 -22.88 8.91 -12.94
N VAL A 84 -22.39 8.23 -13.98
CA VAL A 84 -22.07 8.88 -15.27
C VAL A 84 -23.33 9.39 -15.97
N ALA A 85 -24.49 8.75 -15.80
CA ALA A 85 -25.74 9.21 -16.37
C ALA A 85 -26.13 10.60 -15.83
N LYS A 86 -25.91 10.82 -14.53
CA LYS A 86 -26.09 12.15 -13.92
C LYS A 86 -25.10 13.17 -14.47
N LEU A 87 -23.83 12.80 -14.65
CA LEU A 87 -22.83 13.69 -15.25
C LEU A 87 -23.16 14.08 -16.67
N GLU A 88 -23.76 13.17 -17.49
CA GLU A 88 -24.26 13.48 -18.84
C GLU A 88 -25.44 14.45 -18.78
N ALA A 89 -26.40 14.21 -17.88
CA ALA A 89 -27.56 15.11 -17.70
C ALA A 89 -27.10 16.53 -17.27
N ASP A 90 -26.07 16.63 -16.44
CA ASP A 90 -25.45 17.89 -16.00
C ASP A 90 -24.55 18.52 -17.07
N LYS A 91 -24.40 17.92 -18.26
CA LYS A 91 -23.50 18.34 -19.35
C LYS A 91 -22.02 18.40 -18.95
N LYS A 92 -21.61 17.55 -18.02
CA LYS A 92 -20.22 17.43 -17.56
C LYS A 92 -19.49 16.27 -18.20
N PHE A 93 -20.22 15.39 -18.87
CA PHE A 93 -19.69 14.19 -19.51
C PHE A 93 -20.43 13.92 -20.83
N ALA A 94 -19.73 13.36 -21.82
CA ALA A 94 -20.37 12.87 -23.05
C ALA A 94 -19.66 11.61 -23.58
N PHE A 95 -20.41 10.72 -24.18
CA PHE A 95 -19.89 9.59 -24.95
C PHE A 95 -19.86 9.92 -26.45
N VAL A 96 -18.83 9.40 -27.12
CA VAL A 96 -18.79 9.24 -28.59
C VAL A 96 -18.68 7.73 -28.85
N ASP A 97 -19.78 7.14 -29.24
CA ASP A 97 -19.83 5.73 -29.63
C ASP A 97 -19.24 5.55 -31.02
N ALA A 98 -18.05 5.02 -31.13
CA ALA A 98 -17.33 4.72 -32.36
C ALA A 98 -17.27 3.22 -32.66
N SER A 99 -18.06 2.40 -31.92
CA SER A 99 -18.13 0.96 -32.11
C SER A 99 -18.63 0.59 -33.52
N PRO A 100 -18.09 -0.46 -34.16
CA PRO A 100 -18.63 -0.97 -35.43
C PRO A 100 -20.05 -1.43 -35.21
N ARG A 101 -20.97 -0.95 -36.06
CA ARG A 101 -22.39 -1.38 -36.04
C ARG A 101 -22.55 -2.68 -36.82
N PRO A 102 -23.27 -3.68 -36.29
CA PRO A 102 -23.49 -4.96 -36.97
C PRO A 102 -24.24 -4.80 -38.33
N ASP A 103 -25.06 -3.75 -38.47
CA ASP A 103 -25.94 -3.50 -39.62
C ASP A 103 -25.31 -2.60 -40.69
N GLU A 104 -24.16 -2.02 -40.46
CA GLU A 104 -23.42 -1.36 -41.51
C GLU A 104 -22.81 -2.46 -42.38
N GLU A 105 -23.51 -2.77 -43.53
CA GLU A 105 -22.96 -3.58 -44.60
C GLU A 105 -21.50 -3.16 -44.80
N ARG A 106 -20.58 -4.15 -44.80
CA ARG A 106 -19.20 -3.94 -45.18
C ARG A 106 -19.18 -3.19 -46.52
N LEU A 107 -19.17 -1.87 -46.44
CA LEU A 107 -18.77 -1.04 -47.55
C LEU A 107 -17.42 -1.55 -47.98
N GLU A 108 -17.36 -2.10 -49.18
CA GLU A 108 -16.16 -2.67 -49.78
C GLU A 108 -14.95 -1.80 -49.43
N ALA A 109 -13.99 -2.40 -48.69
CA ALA A 109 -12.59 -1.97 -48.55
C ALA A 109 -12.32 -0.44 -48.55
N GLY A 110 -13.18 0.37 -47.94
CA GLY A 110 -12.90 1.78 -47.68
C GLY A 110 -12.26 1.95 -46.30
N ALA A 111 -11.14 2.63 -46.25
CA ALA A 111 -10.46 2.94 -45.00
C ALA A 111 -11.44 3.62 -44.02
N TYR A 112 -11.42 3.22 -42.73
CA TYR A 112 -12.18 3.86 -41.66
C TYR A 112 -12.02 5.39 -41.73
N ASP A 113 -13.15 6.14 -41.71
CA ASP A 113 -13.10 7.59 -41.86
C ASP A 113 -12.69 8.29 -40.55
N PHE A 114 -11.39 8.39 -40.32
CA PHE A 114 -10.83 9.12 -39.18
C PHE A 114 -11.21 10.62 -39.20
N GLY A 115 -11.56 11.21 -40.36
CA GLY A 115 -12.02 12.59 -40.44
C GLY A 115 -13.41 12.76 -39.79
N ALA A 116 -14.32 11.83 -40.06
CA ALA A 116 -15.62 11.81 -39.43
C ALA A 116 -15.51 11.54 -37.91
N LEU A 117 -14.61 10.66 -37.48
CA LEU A 117 -14.36 10.42 -36.07
C LEU A 117 -13.89 11.71 -35.38
N VAL A 118 -12.89 12.38 -35.91
CA VAL A 118 -12.34 13.65 -35.34
C VAL A 118 -13.43 14.70 -35.24
N ALA A 119 -14.29 14.86 -36.27
CA ALA A 119 -15.42 15.81 -36.26
C ALA A 119 -16.46 15.48 -35.16
N ARG A 120 -16.76 14.19 -34.95
CA ARG A 120 -17.66 13.74 -33.85
C ARG A 120 -17.05 14.01 -32.47
N ILE A 121 -15.76 13.79 -32.30
CA ILE A 121 -15.03 14.11 -31.05
C ILE A 121 -15.07 15.62 -30.80
N GLU A 122 -14.79 16.46 -31.81
CA GLU A 122 -14.86 17.92 -31.71
C GLU A 122 -16.25 18.39 -31.29
N ALA A 123 -17.28 17.87 -31.92
CA ALA A 123 -18.67 18.21 -31.61
C ALA A 123 -19.02 17.85 -30.14
N ALA A 124 -18.57 16.69 -29.65
CA ALA A 124 -18.77 16.28 -28.26
C ALA A 124 -17.99 17.18 -27.28
N ILE A 125 -16.74 17.52 -27.58
CA ILE A 125 -15.92 18.44 -26.79
C ILE A 125 -16.63 19.79 -26.64
N ARG A 126 -17.09 20.35 -27.75
CA ARG A 126 -17.81 21.65 -27.73
C ARG A 126 -19.13 21.57 -26.96
N LYS A 127 -19.87 20.45 -27.09
CA LYS A 127 -21.18 20.24 -26.44
C LYS A 127 -21.09 20.33 -24.92
N VAL A 128 -20.05 19.79 -24.32
CA VAL A 128 -19.89 19.78 -22.88
C VAL A 128 -18.73 20.68 -22.40
N SER A 129 -18.07 21.42 -23.28
CA SER A 129 -16.87 22.22 -22.99
C SER A 129 -15.79 21.38 -22.33
N ALA A 130 -15.49 20.21 -22.91
CA ALA A 130 -14.58 19.25 -22.32
C ALA A 130 -13.13 19.74 -22.33
N THR A 131 -12.42 19.49 -21.24
CA THR A 131 -10.97 19.69 -21.09
C THR A 131 -10.22 18.38 -21.02
N ARG A 132 -10.94 17.26 -20.80
CA ARG A 132 -10.42 15.90 -20.74
C ARG A 132 -11.06 15.02 -21.79
N VAL A 133 -10.27 14.20 -22.46
CA VAL A 133 -10.75 13.22 -23.43
C VAL A 133 -10.09 11.88 -23.17
N ALA A 134 -10.83 10.79 -23.24
CA ALA A 134 -10.27 9.45 -23.26
C ALA A 134 -10.74 8.71 -24.51
N LEU A 135 -9.85 7.94 -25.14
CA LEU A 135 -10.13 7.06 -26.28
C LEU A 135 -9.88 5.61 -25.84
N ASP A 136 -10.91 4.76 -25.80
CA ASP A 136 -10.85 3.40 -25.25
C ASP A 136 -11.56 2.35 -26.14
N SER A 137 -10.85 1.38 -26.74
CA SER A 137 -9.42 1.34 -27.01
C SER A 137 -9.18 1.59 -28.49
N ILE A 138 -8.21 2.45 -28.81
CA ILE A 138 -7.94 2.78 -30.21
C ILE A 138 -7.37 1.60 -31.00
N GLY A 139 -6.81 0.61 -30.27
CA GLY A 139 -6.26 -0.61 -30.86
C GLY A 139 -7.26 -1.40 -31.69
N SER A 140 -8.55 -1.38 -31.33
CA SER A 140 -9.60 -2.14 -32.02
C SER A 140 -9.82 -1.70 -33.47
N ILE A 141 -9.74 -0.39 -33.75
CA ILE A 141 -9.84 0.12 -35.12
C ILE A 141 -8.62 -0.31 -35.93
N PHE A 142 -7.43 -0.26 -35.33
CA PHE A 142 -6.19 -0.53 -36.04
C PHE A 142 -5.97 -2.01 -36.35
N THR A 143 -6.75 -2.93 -35.75
CA THR A 143 -6.73 -4.36 -36.13
C THR A 143 -7.10 -4.60 -37.57
N GLN A 144 -7.84 -3.66 -38.23
CA GLN A 144 -8.24 -3.73 -39.63
C GLN A 144 -7.12 -3.31 -40.60
N PHE A 145 -6.04 -2.68 -40.11
CA PHE A 145 -4.94 -2.17 -40.90
C PHE A 145 -3.69 -3.04 -40.72
N GLN A 146 -3.20 -3.60 -41.84
CA GLN A 146 -1.95 -4.39 -41.85
C GLN A 146 -0.71 -3.48 -41.95
N ASP A 147 -0.84 -2.29 -42.50
CA ASP A 147 0.25 -1.33 -42.68
C ASP A 147 0.41 -0.42 -41.45
N THR A 148 1.48 -0.63 -40.71
CA THR A 148 1.85 0.18 -39.53
C THR A 148 2.11 1.65 -39.85
N ALA A 149 2.47 1.98 -41.10
CA ALA A 149 2.64 3.37 -41.53
C ALA A 149 1.30 4.13 -41.59
N ILE A 150 0.22 3.44 -41.98
CA ILE A 150 -1.13 4.00 -41.93
C ILE A 150 -1.54 4.23 -40.48
N VAL A 151 -1.37 3.24 -39.62
CA VAL A 151 -1.66 3.34 -38.18
C VAL A 151 -0.96 4.55 -37.57
N ARG A 152 0.34 4.68 -37.82
CA ARG A 152 1.15 5.81 -37.31
C ARG A 152 0.64 7.16 -37.79
N ARG A 153 0.30 7.26 -39.09
CA ARG A 153 -0.19 8.51 -39.67
C ARG A 153 -1.53 8.93 -39.06
N GLU A 154 -2.46 8.02 -38.91
CA GLU A 154 -3.79 8.33 -38.37
C GLU A 154 -3.74 8.61 -36.86
N LEU A 155 -2.93 7.90 -36.11
CA LEU A 155 -2.65 8.23 -34.70
C LEU A 155 -2.08 9.64 -34.56
N HIS A 156 -1.11 10.00 -35.42
CA HIS A 156 -0.55 11.35 -35.40
C HIS A 156 -1.62 12.40 -35.71
N ARG A 157 -2.52 12.13 -36.69
CA ARG A 157 -3.62 13.01 -37.03
C ARG A 157 -4.59 13.22 -35.86
N ILE A 158 -4.98 12.14 -35.16
CA ILE A 158 -5.84 12.21 -33.98
C ILE A 158 -5.18 12.99 -32.86
N SER A 159 -3.92 12.66 -32.55
CA SER A 159 -3.15 13.36 -31.50
C SER A 159 -2.99 14.86 -31.80
N ALA A 160 -2.73 15.23 -33.06
CA ALA A 160 -2.63 16.63 -33.46
C ALA A 160 -3.97 17.36 -33.31
N ALA A 161 -5.09 16.73 -33.70
CA ALA A 161 -6.43 17.30 -33.54
C ALA A 161 -6.78 17.52 -32.06
N LEU A 162 -6.51 16.54 -31.17
CA LEU A 162 -6.74 16.68 -29.73
C LEU A 162 -5.92 17.83 -29.12
N LYS A 163 -4.67 17.99 -29.55
CA LYS A 163 -3.85 19.15 -29.16
C LYS A 163 -4.43 20.47 -29.64
N GLN A 164 -4.92 20.52 -30.87
CA GLN A 164 -5.58 21.71 -31.44
C GLN A 164 -6.85 22.09 -30.68
N PHE A 165 -7.60 21.10 -30.18
CA PHE A 165 -8.77 21.32 -29.33
C PHE A 165 -8.40 21.75 -27.90
N GLY A 166 -7.11 21.74 -27.54
CA GLY A 166 -6.61 22.16 -26.22
C GLY A 166 -6.94 21.20 -25.06
N VAL A 167 -7.30 19.94 -25.37
CA VAL A 167 -7.71 18.95 -24.36
C VAL A 167 -6.53 18.10 -23.90
N THR A 168 -6.57 17.64 -22.65
CA THR A 168 -5.65 16.63 -22.12
C THR A 168 -6.24 15.25 -22.42
N ALA A 169 -5.52 14.46 -23.22
CA ALA A 169 -6.02 13.20 -23.75
C ALA A 169 -5.35 11.98 -23.13
N LEU A 170 -6.14 10.98 -22.79
CA LEU A 170 -5.73 9.64 -22.43
C LEU A 170 -6.13 8.67 -23.54
N ILE A 171 -5.20 7.92 -24.09
CA ILE A 171 -5.43 6.98 -25.19
C ILE A 171 -5.05 5.60 -24.70
N THR A 172 -5.99 4.67 -24.62
CA THR A 172 -5.70 3.31 -24.24
C THR A 172 -5.27 2.47 -25.45
N SER A 173 -4.31 1.59 -25.25
CA SER A 173 -3.85 0.63 -26.24
C SER A 173 -3.62 -0.73 -25.58
N GLU A 174 -3.92 -1.77 -26.34
CA GLU A 174 -3.67 -3.15 -25.92
C GLU A 174 -2.23 -3.57 -26.21
N ARG A 175 -1.72 -4.44 -25.36
CA ARG A 175 -0.50 -5.19 -25.58
C ARG A 175 -0.74 -6.67 -25.36
N ASN A 176 0.05 -7.51 -26.02
CA ASN A 176 -0.16 -8.97 -26.00
C ASN A 176 0.52 -9.64 -24.80
N GLU A 177 1.56 -9.03 -24.24
CA GLU A 177 2.41 -9.62 -23.21
C GLU A 177 2.66 -8.63 -22.08
N GLU A 178 2.83 -9.12 -20.86
CA GLU A 178 3.13 -8.27 -19.69
C GLU A 178 4.53 -7.64 -19.77
N TYR A 179 5.48 -8.37 -20.33
CA TYR A 179 6.86 -7.93 -20.55
C TYR A 179 7.21 -8.17 -22.02
N GLY A 180 7.31 -7.12 -22.81
CA GLY A 180 7.53 -7.18 -24.25
C GLY A 180 7.30 -5.85 -24.94
N ALA A 181 6.76 -5.85 -26.14
CA ALA A 181 6.43 -4.65 -26.88
C ALA A 181 5.49 -3.72 -26.08
N ILE A 182 5.70 -2.42 -26.17
CA ILE A 182 4.95 -1.42 -25.40
C ILE A 182 3.49 -1.35 -25.86
N SER A 183 3.27 -1.45 -27.17
CA SER A 183 1.97 -1.40 -27.79
C SER A 183 1.86 -2.47 -28.88
N ARG A 184 0.64 -2.80 -29.29
CA ARG A 184 0.36 -3.89 -30.22
C ARG A 184 1.02 -3.68 -31.60
N HIS A 185 1.02 -2.46 -32.11
CA HIS A 185 1.58 -2.12 -33.41
C HIS A 185 2.99 -1.55 -33.34
N GLY A 186 3.53 -1.27 -32.15
CA GLY A 186 4.89 -0.76 -31.96
C GLY A 186 5.12 0.66 -32.49
N VAL A 187 4.05 1.44 -32.65
CA VAL A 187 4.12 2.82 -33.17
C VAL A 187 3.43 3.85 -32.27
N GLU A 188 2.49 3.42 -31.46
CA GLU A 188 1.64 4.27 -30.61
C GLU A 188 2.47 5.07 -29.60
N GLU A 189 3.50 4.47 -29.00
CA GLU A 189 4.39 5.10 -28.04
C GLU A 189 5.26 6.20 -28.63
N PHE A 190 5.49 6.20 -29.93
CA PHE A 190 6.26 7.25 -30.62
C PHE A 190 5.42 8.50 -30.88
N VAL A 191 4.12 8.34 -31.05
CA VAL A 191 3.19 9.45 -31.32
C VAL A 191 2.78 10.15 -30.04
N ALA A 192 2.53 9.42 -28.95
CA ALA A 192 2.13 10.00 -27.68
C ALA A 192 3.26 10.82 -27.00
N ASP A 193 2.89 11.90 -26.30
CA ASP A 193 3.82 12.70 -25.52
C ASP A 193 4.26 11.96 -24.24
N ASN A 194 3.34 11.25 -23.61
CA ASN A 194 3.59 10.48 -22.42
C ASN A 194 3.20 9.02 -22.64
N VAL A 195 3.87 8.09 -21.97
CA VAL A 195 3.59 6.65 -22.03
C VAL A 195 3.54 6.09 -20.63
N ILE A 196 2.43 5.45 -20.30
CA ILE A 196 2.19 4.78 -19.05
C ILE A 196 1.89 3.31 -19.36
N LEU A 197 2.56 2.41 -18.66
CA LEU A 197 2.35 0.96 -18.76
C LEU A 197 1.54 0.47 -17.57
N LEU A 198 0.52 -0.32 -17.85
CA LEU A 198 -0.20 -1.12 -16.87
C LEU A 198 0.14 -2.59 -17.09
N ARG A 199 0.51 -3.27 -16.03
CA ARG A 199 0.75 -4.71 -16.03
C ARG A 199 -0.24 -5.42 -15.11
N ASN A 200 -0.51 -6.68 -15.41
CA ASN A 200 -1.36 -7.57 -14.61
C ASN A 200 -0.68 -8.94 -14.55
N ALA A 201 0.58 -8.92 -14.09
CA ALA A 201 1.45 -10.10 -14.08
C ALA A 201 0.95 -11.15 -13.10
N LEU A 202 1.11 -12.43 -13.47
CA LEU A 202 0.89 -13.55 -12.56
C LEU A 202 2.19 -13.80 -11.78
N GLU A 203 2.16 -13.54 -10.48
CA GLU A 203 3.26 -13.79 -9.56
C GLU A 203 2.77 -14.77 -8.47
N ASP A 204 3.43 -15.90 -8.30
CA ASP A 204 3.10 -16.89 -7.26
C ASP A 204 1.58 -17.17 -7.13
N GLU A 205 0.94 -17.57 -8.25
CA GLU A 205 -0.48 -17.91 -8.37
C GLU A 205 -1.46 -16.72 -8.19
N LYS A 206 -0.97 -15.51 -7.90
CA LYS A 206 -1.77 -14.29 -7.76
C LYS A 206 -1.45 -13.28 -8.84
N ARG A 207 -2.49 -12.54 -9.27
CA ARG A 207 -2.31 -11.42 -10.19
C ARG A 207 -1.90 -10.18 -9.42
N ARG A 208 -0.76 -9.60 -9.79
CA ARG A 208 -0.28 -8.32 -9.28
C ARG A 208 -0.39 -7.26 -10.36
N ARG A 209 -1.09 -6.19 -10.06
CA ARG A 209 -1.19 -5.04 -10.96
C ARG A 209 -0.16 -3.98 -10.62
N THR A 210 0.51 -3.47 -11.67
CA THR A 210 1.50 -2.41 -11.52
C THR A 210 1.35 -1.35 -12.59
N ILE A 211 1.77 -0.11 -12.26
CA ILE A 211 1.79 1.04 -13.14
C ILE A 211 3.19 1.62 -13.21
N GLU A 212 3.65 1.93 -14.41
CA GLU A 212 4.96 2.52 -14.68
C GLU A 212 4.82 3.71 -15.63
N VAL A 213 5.46 4.84 -15.31
CA VAL A 213 5.60 5.95 -16.24
C VAL A 213 6.89 5.78 -17.04
N LEU A 214 6.77 5.33 -18.29
CA LEU A 214 7.93 5.04 -19.13
C LEU A 214 8.48 6.28 -19.82
N LYS A 215 7.59 7.19 -20.25
CA LYS A 215 7.93 8.41 -20.99
C LYS A 215 7.07 9.56 -20.53
N PHE A 216 7.70 10.71 -20.26
CA PHE A 216 6.99 11.88 -19.76
C PHE A 216 7.69 13.14 -20.29
N ARG A 217 7.24 13.65 -21.45
CA ARG A 217 7.92 14.75 -22.14
C ARG A 217 7.82 16.06 -21.37
N GLY A 218 8.97 16.72 -21.21
CA GLY A 218 9.09 18.09 -20.70
C GLY A 218 8.80 18.26 -19.20
N THR A 219 8.66 17.18 -18.44
CA THR A 219 8.45 17.22 -16.99
C THR A 219 8.99 15.98 -16.30
N SER A 220 9.24 16.08 -14.99
CA SER A 220 9.71 14.96 -14.18
C SER A 220 8.54 14.08 -13.71
N HIS A 221 8.87 12.84 -13.42
CA HIS A 221 8.03 11.84 -12.77
C HIS A 221 8.88 10.96 -11.85
N GLN A 222 8.24 10.20 -10.97
CA GLN A 222 8.92 9.18 -10.18
C GLN A 222 9.24 7.97 -11.06
N LYS A 223 10.48 7.48 -10.97
CA LYS A 223 10.95 6.31 -11.73
C LYS A 223 10.61 5.03 -10.98
N GLY A 224 10.23 4.00 -11.71
CA GLY A 224 9.96 2.67 -11.19
C GLY A 224 8.55 2.18 -11.51
N GLU A 225 8.30 0.98 -11.08
CA GLU A 225 7.03 0.27 -11.21
C GLU A 225 6.32 0.27 -9.85
N TYR A 226 5.10 0.76 -9.82
CA TYR A 226 4.32 0.94 -8.61
C TYR A 226 3.13 0.01 -8.59
N PRO A 227 2.89 -0.72 -7.51
CA PRO A 227 1.69 -1.52 -7.38
C PRO A 227 0.44 -0.64 -7.31
N PHE A 228 -0.65 -1.15 -7.86
CA PHE A 228 -1.96 -0.54 -7.73
C PHE A 228 -3.05 -1.60 -7.54
N SER A 229 -4.13 -1.22 -6.91
CA SER A 229 -5.33 -2.02 -6.76
C SER A 229 -6.54 -1.36 -7.40
N VAL A 230 -7.58 -2.16 -7.65
CA VAL A 230 -8.89 -1.70 -8.10
C VAL A 230 -9.91 -2.18 -7.08
N ASN A 231 -10.56 -1.25 -6.42
CA ASN A 231 -11.62 -1.52 -5.44
C ASN A 231 -12.93 -0.80 -5.81
N ASP A 232 -13.87 -0.72 -4.89
CA ASP A 232 -15.15 -0.01 -5.04
C ASP A 232 -15.04 1.51 -5.27
N LYS A 233 -13.87 2.11 -5.10
CA LYS A 233 -13.58 3.52 -5.39
C LYS A 233 -12.79 3.73 -6.69
N GLY A 234 -12.44 2.65 -7.40
CA GLY A 234 -11.63 2.67 -8.61
C GLY A 234 -10.18 2.26 -8.37
N VAL A 235 -9.28 2.83 -9.16
CA VAL A 235 -7.83 2.59 -9.11
C VAL A 235 -7.19 3.37 -7.97
N ILE A 236 -6.39 2.69 -7.16
CA ILE A 236 -5.55 3.29 -6.11
C ILE A 236 -4.10 2.83 -6.35
N VAL A 237 -3.20 3.77 -6.58
CA VAL A 237 -1.76 3.52 -6.74
C VAL A 237 -1.06 3.64 -5.40
N ILE A 238 -0.08 2.78 -5.14
CA ILE A 238 0.66 2.74 -3.87
C ILE A 238 2.13 3.17 -4.12
N PRO A 239 2.41 4.48 -4.16
CA PRO A 239 3.76 4.98 -4.45
C PRO A 239 4.62 4.99 -3.19
N LEU A 240 5.31 3.90 -2.90
CA LEU A 240 6.14 3.76 -1.69
C LEU A 240 7.32 4.75 -1.65
N SER A 241 7.89 5.09 -2.81
CA SER A 241 9.00 6.05 -2.92
C SER A 241 8.57 7.51 -2.72
N ALA A 242 7.26 7.80 -2.76
CA ALA A 242 6.71 9.14 -2.55
C ALA A 242 6.30 9.41 -1.09
N ILE A 243 6.52 8.45 -0.19
CA ILE A 243 6.26 8.62 1.24
C ILE A 243 7.37 9.51 1.82
N GLU A 244 7.07 10.78 2.01
CA GLU A 244 7.98 11.69 2.69
C GLU A 244 8.00 11.41 4.19
N LEU A 245 9.20 11.29 4.77
CA LEU A 245 9.41 11.17 6.22
C LEU A 245 9.26 12.55 6.91
N LYS A 246 8.12 13.20 6.74
CA LYS A 246 7.80 14.53 7.33
C LYS A 246 6.97 14.43 8.62
N GLN A 247 7.13 13.34 9.36
CA GLN A 247 6.43 13.18 10.64
C GLN A 247 7.04 14.08 11.72
N ARG A 248 6.18 14.60 12.58
CA ARG A 248 6.62 15.26 13.82
C ARG A 248 6.91 14.18 14.84
N SER A 249 8.06 14.25 15.52
CA SER A 249 8.39 13.35 16.63
C SER A 249 8.01 14.03 17.95
N GLY A 250 7.25 13.30 18.78
CA GLY A 250 6.82 13.74 20.10
C GLY A 250 7.55 12.99 21.21
N ASN A 251 7.54 13.55 22.43
CA ASN A 251 8.09 12.88 23.62
C ASN A 251 7.01 12.17 24.45
N VAL A 252 5.79 12.08 23.94
CA VAL A 252 4.68 11.45 24.67
C VAL A 252 4.89 9.93 24.67
N ARG A 253 4.87 9.34 25.88
CA ARG A 253 4.99 7.89 26.05
C ARG A 253 3.64 7.24 26.27
N VAL A 254 3.51 6.04 25.77
CA VAL A 254 2.34 5.16 25.91
C VAL A 254 2.77 3.86 26.58
N THR A 255 1.92 3.34 27.45
CA THR A 255 2.20 2.08 28.17
C THR A 255 2.20 0.88 27.24
N SER A 256 3.00 -0.12 27.52
CA SER A 256 2.95 -1.45 26.90
C SER A 256 1.77 -2.29 27.41
N GLY A 257 1.13 -1.87 28.49
CA GLY A 257 0.15 -2.66 29.25
C GLY A 257 0.77 -3.47 30.40
N SER A 258 2.12 -3.44 30.56
CA SER A 258 2.85 -4.01 31.71
C SER A 258 3.77 -2.95 32.29
N ALA A 259 3.64 -2.72 33.58
CA ALA A 259 4.46 -1.73 34.28
C ALA A 259 5.96 -2.09 34.28
N GLU A 260 6.25 -3.37 34.33
CA GLU A 260 7.62 -3.89 34.32
C GLU A 260 8.26 -3.67 32.94
N LEU A 261 7.54 -3.96 31.85
CA LEU A 261 8.03 -3.70 30.50
C LEU A 261 8.18 -2.21 30.23
N ASP A 262 7.24 -1.39 30.73
CA ASP A 262 7.35 0.06 30.67
C ASP A 262 8.62 0.57 31.35
N ALA A 263 8.97 0.02 32.53
CA ALA A 263 10.20 0.34 33.24
C ALA A 263 11.44 -0.03 32.41
N MET A 264 11.46 -1.22 31.79
CA MET A 264 12.55 -1.65 30.89
C MET A 264 12.71 -0.72 29.69
N CYS A 265 11.63 -0.08 29.23
CA CYS A 265 11.58 0.84 28.10
C CYS A 265 11.73 2.32 28.52
N GLY A 266 12.20 2.61 29.73
CA GLY A 266 12.36 3.99 30.21
C GLY A 266 11.05 4.76 30.36
N GLY A 267 9.95 4.06 30.71
CA GLY A 267 8.61 4.62 30.94
C GLY A 267 7.62 4.37 29.82
N GLY A 268 7.81 3.33 29.03
CA GLY A 268 6.95 2.93 27.92
C GLY A 268 7.48 3.34 26.54
N PHE A 269 6.64 3.20 25.49
CA PHE A 269 7.00 3.48 24.10
C PHE A 269 6.68 4.92 23.70
N PHE A 270 7.36 5.46 22.68
CA PHE A 270 6.91 6.73 22.10
C PHE A 270 5.62 6.54 21.28
N ARG A 271 4.72 7.52 21.34
CA ARG A 271 3.41 7.48 20.66
C ARG A 271 3.52 7.30 19.15
N ASP A 272 4.49 7.92 18.53
CA ASP A 272 4.76 7.90 17.08
C ASP A 272 5.74 6.79 16.66
N SER A 273 5.89 5.75 17.48
CA SER A 273 6.86 4.67 17.24
C SER A 273 6.23 3.36 16.79
N ILE A 274 7.03 2.58 16.08
CA ILE A 274 6.73 1.20 15.71
C ILE A 274 7.55 0.25 16.57
N ILE A 275 6.84 -0.58 17.29
CA ILE A 275 7.39 -1.61 18.16
C ILE A 275 7.25 -2.96 17.44
N LEU A 276 8.33 -3.70 17.32
CA LEU A 276 8.35 -5.06 16.82
C LEU A 276 8.55 -6.04 17.96
N ALA A 277 7.57 -6.92 18.18
CA ALA A 277 7.72 -8.06 19.09
C ALA A 277 8.02 -9.32 18.27
N SER A 278 9.26 -9.81 18.35
CA SER A 278 9.73 -10.95 17.58
C SER A 278 9.99 -12.16 18.48
N GLY A 279 9.60 -13.35 18.03
CA GLY A 279 9.84 -14.58 18.80
C GLY A 279 9.15 -15.80 18.20
N ALA A 280 9.54 -16.98 18.64
CA ALA A 280 8.96 -18.25 18.18
C ALA A 280 7.47 -18.38 18.56
N THR A 281 6.78 -19.34 17.96
CA THR A 281 5.39 -19.65 18.32
C THR A 281 5.26 -20.00 19.79
N GLY A 282 4.21 -19.52 20.47
CA GLY A 282 3.93 -19.78 21.89
C GLY A 282 4.76 -18.96 22.88
N THR A 283 5.64 -18.03 22.44
CA THR A 283 6.43 -17.18 23.34
C THR A 283 5.63 -16.06 24.00
N GLY A 284 4.38 -15.79 23.61
CA GLY A 284 3.53 -14.76 24.23
C GLY A 284 3.34 -13.48 23.41
N LYS A 285 3.60 -13.50 22.09
CA LYS A 285 3.40 -12.35 21.19
C LYS A 285 1.96 -11.82 21.19
N THR A 286 0.97 -12.70 21.00
CA THR A 286 -0.46 -12.37 21.04
C THR A 286 -0.88 -11.79 22.38
N LEU A 287 -0.33 -12.32 23.50
CA LEU A 287 -0.59 -11.75 24.83
C LEU A 287 -0.02 -10.33 24.96
N MET A 288 1.16 -10.06 24.41
CA MET A 288 1.73 -8.71 24.39
C MET A 288 0.85 -7.74 23.57
N VAL A 289 0.28 -8.18 22.42
CA VAL A 289 -0.72 -7.41 21.67
C VAL A 289 -1.96 -7.14 22.51
N THR A 290 -2.46 -8.15 23.21
CA THR A 290 -3.61 -8.03 24.11
C THR A 290 -3.35 -7.04 25.25
N ALA A 291 -2.21 -7.13 25.91
CA ALA A 291 -1.79 -6.22 26.98
C ALA A 291 -1.63 -4.77 26.49
N PHE A 292 -0.96 -4.58 25.33
CA PHE A 292 -0.79 -3.26 24.68
C PHE A 292 -2.13 -2.60 24.35
N THR A 293 -3.07 -3.40 23.82
CA THR A 293 -4.42 -2.96 23.48
C THR A 293 -5.21 -2.58 24.73
N ALA A 294 -5.26 -3.47 25.74
CA ALA A 294 -5.97 -3.24 26.99
C ALA A 294 -5.38 -2.05 27.78
N GLY A 295 -4.05 -1.94 27.82
CA GLY A 295 -3.35 -0.83 28.47
C GLY A 295 -3.66 0.52 27.84
N GLY A 296 -3.85 0.57 26.50
CA GLY A 296 -4.30 1.78 25.80
C GLY A 296 -5.73 2.15 26.15
N ILE A 297 -6.64 1.19 26.11
CA ILE A 297 -8.07 1.41 26.42
C ILE A 297 -8.23 1.87 27.88
N ALA A 298 -7.48 1.30 28.81
CA ALA A 298 -7.47 1.75 30.21
C ALA A 298 -7.01 3.21 30.39
N LYS A 299 -6.32 3.79 29.41
CA LYS A 299 -5.94 5.21 29.34
C LYS A 299 -6.91 6.07 28.50
N GLY A 300 -8.04 5.51 28.10
CA GLY A 300 -9.05 6.20 27.27
C GLY A 300 -8.69 6.27 25.79
N GLU A 301 -7.73 5.47 25.31
CA GLU A 301 -7.32 5.44 23.92
C GLU A 301 -8.18 4.43 23.12
N ARG A 302 -8.36 4.71 21.82
CA ARG A 302 -8.99 3.77 20.88
C ARG A 302 -7.93 2.88 20.26
N CYS A 303 -8.17 1.58 20.24
CA CYS A 303 -7.23 0.58 19.77
C CYS A 303 -7.81 -0.22 18.58
N LEU A 304 -7.01 -0.38 17.52
CA LEU A 304 -7.34 -1.20 16.36
C LEU A 304 -6.34 -2.34 16.26
N THR A 305 -6.85 -3.58 16.24
CA THR A 305 -6.02 -4.78 16.14
C THR A 305 -6.36 -5.54 14.87
N PHE A 306 -5.35 -5.85 14.07
CA PHE A 306 -5.43 -6.75 12.91
C PHE A 306 -4.90 -8.12 13.30
N CYS A 307 -5.73 -9.16 13.19
CA CYS A 307 -5.37 -10.55 13.48
C CYS A 307 -5.41 -11.37 12.20
N PHE A 308 -4.28 -11.99 11.86
CA PHE A 308 -4.11 -12.79 10.65
C PHE A 308 -3.90 -14.29 10.91
N GLU A 309 -3.72 -14.70 12.16
CA GLU A 309 -3.48 -16.09 12.57
C GLU A 309 -4.62 -16.69 13.39
N GLU A 310 -5.46 -15.86 14.01
CA GLU A 310 -6.57 -16.29 14.85
C GLU A 310 -7.88 -15.64 14.39
N SER A 311 -8.98 -16.38 14.55
CA SER A 311 -10.30 -15.81 14.34
C SER A 311 -10.63 -14.81 15.48
N ARG A 312 -11.56 -13.88 15.21
CA ARG A 312 -12.04 -12.91 16.21
C ARG A 312 -12.49 -13.60 17.51
N GLY A 313 -13.26 -14.70 17.39
CA GLY A 313 -13.73 -15.45 18.56
C GLY A 313 -12.60 -16.11 19.36
N GLN A 314 -11.55 -16.61 18.70
CA GLN A 314 -10.37 -17.15 19.38
C GLN A 314 -9.59 -16.06 20.11
N PHE A 315 -9.35 -14.93 19.45
CA PHE A 315 -8.65 -13.79 20.03
C PHE A 315 -9.39 -13.25 21.27
N PHE A 316 -10.73 -13.12 21.23
CA PHE A 316 -11.54 -12.66 22.35
C PHE A 316 -11.56 -13.67 23.50
N ARG A 317 -11.72 -14.97 23.19
CA ARG A 317 -11.62 -16.02 24.21
C ARG A 317 -10.27 -16.01 24.92
N ASN A 318 -9.18 -15.87 24.16
CA ASN A 318 -7.83 -15.83 24.72
C ASN A 318 -7.66 -14.58 25.60
N ALA A 319 -8.11 -13.41 25.15
CA ALA A 319 -8.12 -12.17 25.94
C ALA A 319 -8.92 -12.32 27.25
N GLY A 320 -10.10 -12.97 27.18
CA GLY A 320 -10.93 -13.29 28.35
C GLY A 320 -10.22 -14.17 29.37
N GLY A 321 -9.39 -15.12 28.91
CA GLY A 321 -8.55 -15.95 29.77
C GLY A 321 -7.49 -15.17 30.56
N TRP A 322 -7.19 -13.94 30.13
CA TRP A 322 -6.26 -13.00 30.81
C TRP A 322 -6.99 -11.84 31.50
N GLY A 323 -8.32 -11.92 31.63
CA GLY A 323 -9.14 -10.93 32.34
C GLY A 323 -9.57 -9.72 31.49
N PHE A 324 -9.43 -9.76 30.16
CA PHE A 324 -9.81 -8.67 29.27
C PHE A 324 -11.12 -8.99 28.51
N ASP A 325 -12.17 -8.23 28.77
CA ASP A 325 -13.46 -8.34 28.08
C ASP A 325 -13.46 -7.52 26.77
N PHE A 326 -12.83 -8.07 25.74
CA PHE A 326 -12.70 -7.41 24.44
C PHE A 326 -14.03 -7.28 23.69
N GLU A 327 -14.98 -8.17 23.94
CA GLU A 327 -16.31 -8.06 23.32
C GLU A 327 -17.05 -6.81 23.83
N ARG A 328 -17.03 -6.56 25.12
CA ARG A 328 -17.58 -5.35 25.73
C ARG A 328 -16.87 -4.10 25.20
N LEU A 329 -15.55 -4.08 25.18
CA LEU A 329 -14.76 -2.95 24.75
C LEU A 329 -14.95 -2.60 23.25
N GLU A 330 -15.20 -3.59 22.40
CA GLU A 330 -15.54 -3.37 21.02
C GLU A 330 -16.97 -2.81 20.86
N ASN A 331 -17.94 -3.32 21.59
CA ASN A 331 -19.31 -2.79 21.62
C ASN A 331 -19.39 -1.35 22.12
N GLU A 332 -18.51 -0.97 23.06
CA GLU A 332 -18.37 0.40 23.56
C GLU A 332 -17.61 1.31 22.59
N GLY A 333 -17.07 0.80 21.48
CA GLY A 333 -16.34 1.56 20.45
C GLY A 333 -14.90 1.94 20.83
N HIS A 334 -14.34 1.36 21.89
CA HIS A 334 -12.94 1.57 22.28
C HIS A 334 -11.97 0.65 21.56
N LEU A 335 -12.43 -0.50 21.13
CA LEU A 335 -11.70 -1.50 20.38
C LEU A 335 -12.35 -1.72 19.01
N LYS A 336 -11.54 -2.03 18.01
CA LYS A 336 -11.96 -2.67 16.76
C LYS A 336 -10.98 -3.78 16.44
N VAL A 337 -11.51 -4.99 16.17
CA VAL A 337 -10.69 -6.12 15.74
C VAL A 337 -11.07 -6.51 14.33
N VAL A 338 -10.09 -6.54 13.45
CA VAL A 338 -10.22 -6.97 12.05
C VAL A 338 -9.48 -8.29 11.90
N THR A 339 -10.19 -9.31 11.44
CA THR A 339 -9.61 -10.64 11.21
C THR A 339 -9.82 -11.01 9.76
N ASP A 340 -8.73 -11.30 9.06
CA ASP A 340 -8.73 -11.76 7.68
C ASP A 340 -7.73 -12.90 7.51
N TYR A 341 -8.03 -13.85 6.64
CA TYR A 341 -7.01 -14.81 6.20
C TYR A 341 -6.08 -14.12 5.21
N PRO A 342 -4.75 -14.16 5.41
CA PRO A 342 -3.79 -13.46 4.55
C PRO A 342 -3.90 -13.85 3.08
N GLU A 343 -4.21 -15.13 2.81
CA GLU A 343 -4.22 -15.71 1.47
C GLU A 343 -5.38 -15.25 0.59
N ILE A 344 -6.41 -14.59 1.15
CA ILE A 344 -7.61 -14.21 0.38
C ILE A 344 -7.37 -13.06 -0.61
N MET A 345 -6.33 -12.25 -0.40
CA MET A 345 -6.03 -11.11 -1.26
C MET A 345 -4.54 -10.80 -1.32
N PRO A 346 -4.06 -10.03 -2.32
CA PRO A 346 -2.68 -9.53 -2.38
C PRO A 346 -2.34 -8.56 -1.23
N LEU A 347 -1.04 -8.37 -0.97
CA LEU A 347 -0.55 -7.45 0.07
C LEU A 347 -1.02 -6.01 -0.12
N GLU A 348 -1.13 -5.57 -1.36
CA GLU A 348 -1.60 -4.25 -1.74
C GLU A 348 -3.04 -3.99 -1.27
N ASP A 349 -3.91 -4.99 -1.44
CA ASP A 349 -5.32 -4.91 -1.01
C ASP A 349 -5.43 -4.95 0.51
N HIS A 350 -4.61 -5.77 1.20
CA HIS A 350 -4.49 -5.72 2.66
C HIS A 350 -4.08 -4.33 3.14
N LEU A 351 -3.07 -3.71 2.51
CA LEU A 351 -2.62 -2.38 2.88
C LEU A 351 -3.72 -1.33 2.74
N ILE A 352 -4.46 -1.35 1.64
CA ILE A 352 -5.57 -0.42 1.39
C ILE A 352 -6.67 -0.61 2.44
N ARG A 353 -7.08 -1.86 2.70
CA ARG A 353 -8.09 -2.17 3.72
C ARG A 353 -7.65 -1.75 5.12
N MET A 354 -6.39 -2.01 5.48
CA MET A 354 -5.85 -1.60 6.76
C MET A 354 -5.83 -0.09 6.91
N LYS A 355 -5.37 0.65 5.89
CA LYS A 355 -5.41 2.12 5.87
C LYS A 355 -6.84 2.66 6.00
N GLN A 356 -7.79 2.08 5.26
CA GLN A 356 -9.19 2.48 5.34
C GLN A 356 -9.77 2.22 6.74
N ALA A 357 -9.53 1.05 7.32
CA ALA A 357 -9.97 0.73 8.68
C ALA A 357 -9.40 1.69 9.73
N ILE A 358 -8.14 2.12 9.56
CA ILE A 358 -7.49 3.12 10.41
C ILE A 358 -8.16 4.49 10.25
N LEU A 359 -8.41 4.94 9.03
CA LEU A 359 -9.04 6.24 8.75
C LEU A 359 -10.48 6.30 9.29
N ASP A 360 -11.24 5.22 9.14
CA ASP A 360 -12.63 5.12 9.59
C ASP A 360 -12.72 5.06 11.11
N PHE A 361 -11.87 4.26 11.74
CA PHE A 361 -11.92 4.06 13.19
C PHE A 361 -11.15 5.13 13.96
N LYS A 362 -10.13 5.77 13.36
CA LYS A 362 -9.25 6.80 13.97
C LYS A 362 -8.67 6.35 15.32
N PRO A 363 -7.91 5.25 15.34
CA PRO A 363 -7.32 4.73 16.57
C PRO A 363 -6.16 5.59 17.06
N ASN A 364 -5.81 5.48 18.35
CA ASN A 364 -4.55 5.97 18.91
C ASN A 364 -3.45 4.92 18.83
N ARG A 365 -3.84 3.64 18.82
CA ARG A 365 -2.94 2.49 18.74
C ARG A 365 -3.36 1.52 17.67
N VAL A 366 -2.37 0.96 16.98
CA VAL A 366 -2.57 -0.09 15.97
C VAL A 366 -1.73 -1.29 16.35
N ALA A 367 -2.33 -2.47 16.40
CA ALA A 367 -1.61 -3.73 16.57
C ALA A 367 -1.79 -4.63 15.34
N VAL A 368 -0.76 -5.40 14.99
CA VAL A 368 -0.78 -6.38 13.88
C VAL A 368 -0.20 -7.70 14.37
N ASP A 369 -1.03 -8.74 14.40
CA ASP A 369 -0.67 -10.09 14.82
C ASP A 369 -1.08 -11.13 13.76
N SER A 370 -0.15 -11.63 12.93
CA SER A 370 1.27 -11.29 12.84
C SER A 370 1.65 -10.82 11.44
N LEU A 371 2.74 -10.06 11.34
CA LEU A 371 3.35 -9.73 10.05
C LEU A 371 3.82 -10.99 9.29
N SER A 372 4.26 -12.03 10.01
CA SER A 372 4.72 -13.29 9.39
C SER A 372 3.63 -14.04 8.63
N ALA A 373 2.36 -13.83 8.99
CA ALA A 373 1.26 -14.37 8.22
C ALA A 373 1.15 -13.68 6.85
N LEU A 374 1.34 -12.36 6.81
CA LEU A 374 1.34 -11.58 5.57
C LEU A 374 2.61 -11.78 4.72
N GLU A 375 3.75 -12.11 5.35
CA GLU A 375 5.00 -12.40 4.63
C GLU A 375 4.85 -13.58 3.65
N ARG A 376 3.98 -14.54 3.95
CA ARG A 376 3.70 -15.71 3.10
C ARG A 376 2.86 -15.39 1.85
N VAL A 377 2.27 -14.20 1.77
CA VAL A 377 1.34 -13.82 0.70
C VAL A 377 2.03 -13.25 -0.53
N GLY A 378 3.27 -12.80 -0.40
CA GLY A 378 4.00 -12.16 -1.50
C GLY A 378 5.50 -12.41 -1.43
N THR A 379 6.23 -11.77 -2.33
CA THR A 379 7.69 -11.82 -2.35
C THR A 379 8.29 -11.02 -1.18
N ASN A 380 9.53 -11.33 -0.79
CA ASN A 380 10.26 -10.55 0.23
C ASN A 380 10.29 -9.05 -0.08
N ARG A 381 10.35 -8.69 -1.36
CA ARG A 381 10.33 -7.29 -1.80
C ARG A 381 8.96 -6.66 -1.56
N SER A 382 7.88 -7.27 -2.03
CA SER A 382 6.52 -6.73 -1.86
C SER A 382 6.12 -6.65 -0.39
N PHE A 383 6.50 -7.64 0.41
CA PHE A 383 6.27 -7.63 1.85
C PHE A 383 7.04 -6.49 2.55
N ARG A 384 8.31 -6.28 2.22
CA ARG A 384 9.07 -5.15 2.75
C ARG A 384 8.46 -3.81 2.37
N GLU A 385 8.03 -3.66 1.13
CA GLU A 385 7.32 -2.49 0.63
C GLU A 385 6.02 -2.26 1.41
N PHE A 386 5.24 -3.31 1.65
CA PHE A 386 4.03 -3.27 2.48
C PHE A 386 4.33 -2.76 3.89
N VAL A 387 5.34 -3.32 4.58
CA VAL A 387 5.71 -2.92 5.94
C VAL A 387 6.16 -1.46 5.98
N ILE A 388 6.97 -1.00 5.00
CA ILE A 388 7.38 0.41 4.91
C ILE A 388 6.16 1.32 4.77
N ALA A 389 5.22 0.98 3.89
CA ALA A 389 4.02 1.78 3.67
C ALA A 389 3.10 1.83 4.89
N LEU A 390 2.89 0.70 5.55
CA LEU A 390 2.07 0.62 6.76
C LEU A 390 2.70 1.39 7.92
N THR A 391 4.00 1.20 8.17
CA THR A 391 4.72 1.88 9.25
C THR A 391 4.75 3.38 9.05
N ALA A 392 5.02 3.85 7.82
CA ALA A 392 5.00 5.27 7.50
C ALA A 392 3.60 5.87 7.67
N PHE A 393 2.55 5.15 7.30
CA PHE A 393 1.17 5.58 7.47
C PHE A 393 0.78 5.70 8.95
N VAL A 394 1.11 4.70 9.78
CA VAL A 394 0.87 4.71 11.23
C VAL A 394 1.60 5.88 11.89
N LYS A 395 2.86 6.08 11.56
CA LYS A 395 3.68 7.21 12.08
C LYS A 395 3.16 8.57 11.65
N HIS A 396 2.76 8.71 10.38
CA HIS A 396 2.22 9.97 9.85
C HIS A 396 0.98 10.44 10.63
N HIS A 397 0.19 9.50 11.14
CA HIS A 397 -0.99 9.79 11.95
C HIS A 397 -0.70 9.81 13.47
N GLU A 398 0.57 9.87 13.86
CA GLU A 398 1.02 9.94 15.26
C GLU A 398 0.45 8.81 16.15
N MET A 399 0.33 7.59 15.59
CA MET A 399 -0.16 6.41 16.29
C MET A 399 0.99 5.53 16.76
N ALA A 400 0.84 4.89 17.91
CA ALA A 400 1.73 3.82 18.34
C ALA A 400 1.36 2.51 17.63
N GLY A 401 2.35 1.86 16.99
CA GLY A 401 2.18 0.58 16.30
C GLY A 401 2.92 -0.55 17.00
N LEU A 402 2.21 -1.62 17.40
CA LEU A 402 2.83 -2.86 17.87
C LEU A 402 2.61 -3.98 16.84
N PHE A 403 3.68 -4.46 16.25
CA PHE A 403 3.66 -5.51 15.25
C PHE A 403 4.37 -6.75 15.76
N THR A 404 3.79 -7.92 15.52
CA THR A 404 4.43 -9.18 15.89
C THR A 404 5.06 -9.86 14.68
N SER A 405 6.14 -10.57 14.90
CA SER A 405 6.79 -11.41 13.89
C SER A 405 7.21 -12.74 14.50
N THR A 406 6.94 -13.82 13.80
CA THR A 406 7.31 -15.17 14.24
C THR A 406 8.67 -15.53 13.67
N THR A 407 9.59 -15.98 14.54
CA THR A 407 10.87 -16.53 14.09
C THR A 407 10.72 -18.02 13.79
N PRO A 408 11.35 -18.55 12.70
CA PRO A 408 11.20 -19.95 12.30
C PRO A 408 11.85 -20.94 13.27
N THR A 409 12.81 -20.47 14.08
CA THR A 409 13.55 -21.31 15.01
C THR A 409 13.09 -21.09 16.45
N LEU A 410 12.91 -22.17 17.20
CA LEU A 410 12.60 -22.11 18.63
C LEU A 410 13.77 -21.57 19.45
N PHE A 411 14.98 -21.98 19.08
CA PHE A 411 16.24 -21.62 19.73
C PHE A 411 17.19 -21.00 18.72
N GLY A 412 17.85 -19.92 19.09
CA GLY A 412 18.85 -19.27 18.25
C GLY A 412 18.25 -18.57 17.03
N GLY A 413 19.06 -18.33 16.04
CA GLY A 413 18.70 -17.70 14.77
C GLY A 413 19.63 -16.51 14.47
N THR A 414 19.98 -16.38 13.19
CA THR A 414 20.90 -15.32 12.72
C THR A 414 20.21 -13.98 12.49
N SER A 415 18.88 -13.95 12.45
CA SER A 415 18.11 -12.72 12.19
C SER A 415 16.90 -12.62 13.12
N VAL A 416 16.56 -11.39 13.49
CA VAL A 416 15.34 -11.06 14.26
C VAL A 416 14.09 -11.16 13.38
N THR A 417 14.26 -10.98 12.08
CA THR A 417 13.20 -11.08 11.05
C THR A 417 13.80 -11.54 9.72
N GLU A 418 13.11 -12.37 8.97
CA GLU A 418 13.57 -12.86 7.67
C GLU A 418 13.66 -11.72 6.63
N ALA A 419 12.70 -10.82 6.60
CA ALA A 419 12.61 -9.72 5.63
C ALA A 419 13.38 -8.44 6.04
N HIS A 420 14.30 -8.49 7.01
CA HIS A 420 15.08 -7.34 7.48
C HIS A 420 14.24 -6.11 7.90
N ILE A 421 13.02 -6.31 8.40
CA ILE A 421 12.14 -5.22 8.86
C ILE A 421 12.59 -4.57 10.17
N SER A 422 13.54 -5.17 10.88
CA SER A 422 14.14 -4.65 12.12
C SER A 422 14.75 -3.24 11.95
N THR A 423 15.19 -2.89 10.73
CA THR A 423 15.75 -1.55 10.45
C THR A 423 14.68 -0.46 10.40
N ILE A 424 13.42 -0.82 10.12
CA ILE A 424 12.29 0.10 9.96
C ILE A 424 11.66 0.43 11.32
N CYS A 425 11.71 -0.52 12.27
CA CYS A 425 11.12 -0.38 13.60
C CYS A 425 11.97 0.50 14.54
N ASP A 426 11.31 1.23 15.42
CA ASP A 426 11.96 2.09 16.40
C ASP A 426 12.37 1.32 17.66
N SER A 427 11.52 0.36 18.07
CA SER A 427 11.81 -0.53 19.21
C SER A 427 11.67 -1.98 18.78
N ILE A 428 12.51 -2.85 19.35
CA ILE A 428 12.49 -4.28 19.10
C ILE A 428 12.50 -5.01 20.44
N ILE A 429 11.48 -5.81 20.68
CA ILE A 429 11.35 -6.71 21.82
C ILE A 429 11.54 -8.13 21.29
N LEU A 430 12.47 -8.85 21.90
CA LEU A 430 12.77 -10.22 21.55
C LEU A 430 12.25 -11.16 22.63
N LEU A 431 11.40 -12.10 22.23
CA LEU A 431 10.86 -13.17 23.06
C LEU A 431 11.55 -14.49 22.68
N ARG A 432 12.13 -15.20 23.65
CA ARG A 432 12.85 -16.45 23.41
C ARG A 432 12.49 -17.52 24.42
N TYR A 433 12.51 -18.77 24.00
CA TYR A 433 12.56 -19.88 24.93
C TYR A 433 13.99 -20.05 25.47
N VAL A 434 14.06 -20.39 26.73
CA VAL A 434 15.31 -20.66 27.44
C VAL A 434 15.16 -21.96 28.19
N GLU A 435 16.00 -22.94 27.89
CA GLU A 435 16.05 -24.19 28.65
C GLU A 435 17.02 -24.04 29.83
N ILE A 436 16.49 -24.23 31.03
CA ILE A 436 17.27 -24.17 32.27
C ILE A 436 16.87 -25.35 33.15
N TYR A 437 17.81 -26.21 33.47
CA TYR A 437 17.61 -27.39 34.32
C TYR A 437 16.48 -28.33 33.81
N GLY A 438 16.34 -28.46 32.50
CA GLY A 438 15.26 -29.27 31.89
C GLY A 438 13.87 -28.64 31.90
N GLU A 439 13.75 -27.36 32.32
CA GLU A 439 12.51 -26.59 32.27
C GLU A 439 12.59 -25.57 31.14
N MET A 440 11.48 -25.47 30.38
CA MET A 440 11.30 -24.46 29.36
C MET A 440 10.79 -23.16 29.98
N ARG A 441 11.62 -22.15 30.02
CA ARG A 441 11.29 -20.80 30.47
C ARG A 441 11.21 -19.85 29.27
N ARG A 442 10.65 -18.68 29.48
CA ARG A 442 10.62 -17.61 28.47
C ARG A 442 11.49 -16.46 28.92
N GLY A 443 12.28 -15.92 27.98
CA GLY A 443 13.06 -14.71 28.16
C GLY A 443 12.53 -13.57 27.30
N LEU A 444 12.55 -12.37 27.86
CA LEU A 444 12.23 -11.12 27.19
C LEU A 444 13.43 -10.17 27.29
N THR A 445 13.78 -9.53 26.18
CA THR A 445 14.76 -8.45 26.16
C THR A 445 14.36 -7.34 25.22
N VAL A 446 14.69 -6.10 25.57
CA VAL A 446 14.58 -4.93 24.70
C VAL A 446 15.89 -4.82 23.92
N LEU A 447 15.88 -5.29 22.68
CA LEU A 447 17.08 -5.34 21.83
C LEU A 447 17.46 -3.96 21.28
N LYS A 448 16.46 -3.12 21.03
CA LYS A 448 16.62 -1.80 20.42
C LYS A 448 15.51 -0.87 20.89
N MET A 449 15.87 0.37 21.17
CA MET A 449 14.94 1.46 21.41
C MET A 449 15.55 2.77 20.93
N ARG A 450 15.01 3.37 19.87
CA ARG A 450 15.51 4.63 19.33
C ARG A 450 15.13 5.79 20.24
N GLY A 451 16.10 6.67 20.50
CA GLY A 451 15.86 7.92 21.26
C GLY A 451 15.58 7.72 22.75
N SER A 452 15.81 6.53 23.32
CA SER A 452 15.62 6.27 24.75
C SER A 452 16.59 5.21 25.27
N PRO A 453 17.14 5.40 26.47
CA PRO A 453 17.80 4.31 27.18
C PRO A 453 16.79 3.21 27.47
N HIS A 454 17.25 1.98 27.53
CA HIS A 454 16.44 0.81 27.85
C HIS A 454 17.26 -0.19 28.64
N ASP A 455 16.57 -1.10 29.32
CA ASP A 455 17.21 -2.21 30.03
C ASP A 455 17.79 -3.21 29.00
N LYS A 456 19.07 -3.51 29.14
CA LYS A 456 19.81 -4.45 28.28
C LYS A 456 19.75 -5.90 28.76
N GLU A 457 19.16 -6.15 29.96
CA GLU A 457 19.09 -7.47 30.56
C GLU A 457 18.07 -8.38 29.85
N ILE A 458 18.35 -9.67 29.80
CA ILE A 458 17.38 -10.69 29.45
C ILE A 458 16.63 -11.07 30.71
N ARG A 459 15.35 -10.78 30.81
CA ARG A 459 14.51 -11.06 31.95
C ARG A 459 13.60 -12.24 31.72
N GLU A 460 13.28 -12.95 32.78
CA GLU A 460 12.29 -14.00 32.75
C GLU A 460 10.91 -13.40 32.42
N PHE A 461 10.19 -14.06 31.55
CA PHE A 461 8.87 -13.66 31.10
C PHE A 461 7.87 -14.77 31.43
N MET A 462 6.90 -14.45 32.28
CA MET A 462 5.90 -15.39 32.75
C MET A 462 4.51 -15.02 32.21
N ILE A 463 3.71 -16.03 31.98
CA ILE A 463 2.32 -15.90 31.53
C ILE A 463 1.46 -16.70 32.49
N ASP A 464 0.47 -16.05 33.09
CA ASP A 464 -0.52 -16.68 33.95
C ASP A 464 -1.93 -16.16 33.67
N GLY A 465 -2.91 -16.52 34.51
CA GLY A 465 -4.31 -16.09 34.36
C GLY A 465 -4.54 -14.58 34.57
N THR A 466 -3.54 -13.83 35.01
CA THR A 466 -3.60 -12.35 35.16
C THR A 466 -2.88 -11.60 34.04
N GLY A 467 -2.24 -12.33 33.13
CA GLY A 467 -1.60 -11.77 31.95
C GLY A 467 -0.10 -12.00 31.90
N MET A 468 0.62 -10.93 31.57
CA MET A 468 2.04 -10.91 31.27
C MET A 468 2.84 -10.29 32.43
N HIS A 469 3.84 -11.01 32.91
CA HIS A 469 4.71 -10.54 33.97
C HIS A 469 6.18 -10.65 33.60
N VAL A 470 6.94 -9.59 33.79
CA VAL A 470 8.39 -9.58 33.59
C VAL A 470 9.09 -9.72 34.94
N GLY A 471 9.79 -10.81 35.08
CA GLY A 471 10.48 -11.17 36.32
C GLY A 471 11.93 -10.66 36.39
N LYS A 472 12.73 -11.40 37.14
CA LYS A 472 14.16 -11.08 37.35
C LYS A 472 14.97 -11.39 36.08
N ALA A 473 16.12 -10.73 35.97
CA ALA A 473 17.09 -11.04 34.94
C ALA A 473 17.68 -12.44 35.12
N PHE A 474 17.90 -13.12 33.99
CA PHE A 474 18.66 -14.36 33.98
C PHE A 474 20.10 -14.05 34.33
N ARG A 475 20.51 -14.54 35.49
CA ARG A 475 21.89 -14.43 35.98
C ARG A 475 22.59 -15.78 35.84
N ASN A 476 23.87 -15.76 35.59
CA ASN A 476 24.70 -16.95 35.41
C ASN A 476 24.34 -17.85 34.22
N VAL A 477 23.67 -17.28 33.20
CA VAL A 477 23.38 -17.97 31.95
C VAL A 477 23.85 -17.10 30.79
N SER A 478 24.64 -17.65 29.90
CA SER A 478 25.05 -17.02 28.63
C SER A 478 24.49 -17.79 27.47
N GLY A 479 24.47 -17.20 26.24
CA GLY A 479 24.05 -17.88 25.05
C GLY A 479 22.52 -18.01 24.88
N ILE A 480 21.72 -17.30 25.68
CA ILE A 480 20.24 -17.30 25.53
C ILE A 480 19.81 -16.83 24.14
N ILE A 481 20.43 -15.76 23.63
CA ILE A 481 20.08 -15.20 22.33
C ILE A 481 20.53 -16.12 21.18
N SER A 482 21.70 -16.74 21.31
CA SER A 482 22.24 -17.68 20.32
C SER A 482 21.55 -19.05 20.33
N GLY A 483 20.69 -19.33 21.32
CA GLY A 483 19.99 -20.59 21.45
C GLY A 483 20.82 -21.75 22.03
N SER A 484 21.96 -21.43 22.62
CA SER A 484 22.84 -22.40 23.29
C SER A 484 23.11 -21.90 24.73
N PRO A 485 22.07 -21.92 25.59
CA PRO A 485 22.26 -21.45 26.98
C PRO A 485 23.28 -22.31 27.71
N VAL A 486 24.29 -21.65 28.26
CA VAL A 486 25.32 -22.28 29.07
C VAL A 486 25.29 -21.64 30.45
N GLN A 487 25.21 -22.47 31.46
CA GLN A 487 25.31 -21.99 32.84
C GLN A 487 26.76 -21.65 33.19
N LEU A 488 26.96 -20.45 33.66
CA LEU A 488 28.27 -19.98 34.08
C LEU A 488 28.49 -20.33 35.54
N SER A 489 29.57 -21.08 35.84
CA SER A 489 30.02 -21.38 37.19
C SER A 489 30.84 -20.23 37.79
N VAL A 490 30.51 -18.99 37.45
CA VAL A 490 31.28 -17.81 37.89
C VAL A 490 30.57 -17.18 39.07
N PRO A 491 31.32 -16.81 40.15
CA PRO A 491 30.74 -16.12 41.30
C PRO A 491 30.03 -14.82 40.87
N PRO A 492 28.90 -14.45 41.51
CA PRO A 492 28.15 -13.24 41.16
C PRO A 492 28.97 -11.95 41.15
N GLU A 493 29.95 -11.84 42.08
CA GLU A 493 30.86 -10.71 42.23
C GLU A 493 31.78 -10.52 41.01
N GLU A 494 32.22 -11.60 40.40
CA GLU A 494 33.05 -11.56 39.18
C GLU A 494 32.28 -11.21 37.95
N ILE A 495 31.00 -11.60 37.86
CA ILE A 495 30.07 -11.19 36.78
C ILE A 495 29.80 -9.69 36.88
N GLU A 496 29.57 -9.14 38.05
CA GLU A 496 29.40 -7.70 38.26
C GLU A 496 30.67 -6.90 37.91
N ARG A 497 31.81 -7.41 38.24
CA ARG A 497 33.10 -6.81 37.87
C ARG A 497 33.30 -6.80 36.35
N LEU A 498 32.99 -7.89 35.65
CA LEU A 498 33.05 -7.96 34.18
C LEU A 498 32.07 -6.99 33.56
N ARG A 499 30.84 -6.86 34.06
CA ARG A 499 29.87 -5.88 33.60
C ARG A 499 30.32 -4.44 33.76
N GLY A 500 30.93 -4.11 34.89
CA GLY A 500 31.52 -2.79 35.14
C GLY A 500 32.63 -2.42 34.16
N MET A 501 33.49 -3.37 33.79
CA MET A 501 34.55 -3.14 32.81
C MET A 501 34.04 -2.82 31.39
N PHE A 502 32.85 -3.28 31.01
CA PHE A 502 32.23 -2.97 29.70
C PHE A 502 31.37 -1.70 29.75
N ALA A 503 30.89 -1.29 30.93
CA ALA A 503 30.10 -0.06 31.07
C ALA A 503 30.98 1.20 31.00
N GLU A 504 32.25 1.14 31.46
CA GLU A 504 33.22 2.24 31.40
C GLU A 504 33.76 2.54 29.98
N GLN A 505 33.43 1.73 28.97
CA GLN A 505 33.83 1.95 27.56
C GLN A 505 32.75 2.62 26.72
N GLU A 506 31.58 2.89 27.26
CA GLU A 506 30.44 3.56 26.54
C GLU A 506 30.23 5.03 27.00
N GLU A 507 31.08 5.62 27.87
CA GLU A 507 31.20 7.07 28.09
C GLU A 507 32.28 7.65 27.14
#